data_6f8bf22947a6bb098d14de7554a287f2
#
_entry.id   6f8bf22947a6bb098d14de7554a287f2
#
_cell.length_a   1.000
_cell.length_b   1.000
_cell.length_c   1.000
_cell.angle_alpha   90.00
_cell.angle_beta   90.00
_cell.angle_gamma   90.00
#
_symmetry.space_group_name_H-M   'P 1'
#
loop_
_entity.id
_entity.type
_entity.pdbx_description
1 polymer ?
#
loop_
_entity_poly.entity_id
_entity_poly.type
_entity_poly.pdbx_seq_one_letter_code
_entity_poly.pdbx_strand_id
1 'polypeptide(L)'
;MRKLLVQLDSSRLPSVFDRVVALDAGADEVLSYGGVVESDVRDLIHGCIFTRGPKDLKNTAVFIGGADMTTGEQLLAAARRAFFGPFTVSLMLDSNGSNTTAVAAVAKMVQAAGDVRGKRV
;
A
#
# COMPACT_ATOMS: atom_id res chain seq x y z
N MET A 1 -8.59 11.34 -10.36
CA MET A 1 -8.06 9.96 -10.45
C MET A 1 -8.40 9.21 -9.18
N ARG A 2 -8.79 7.97 -9.30
CA ARG A 2 -9.19 7.18 -8.14
C ARG A 2 -8.01 6.92 -7.22
N LYS A 3 -8.27 6.95 -5.92
CA LYS A 3 -7.26 6.65 -4.90
C LYS A 3 -7.30 5.17 -4.60
N LEU A 4 -6.20 4.49 -4.88
CA LEU A 4 -6.11 3.04 -4.76
C LEU A 4 -5.22 2.67 -3.60
N LEU A 5 -5.70 1.74 -2.79
CA LEU A 5 -4.87 1.11 -1.76
C LEU A 5 -4.68 -0.35 -2.15
N VAL A 6 -3.44 -0.76 -2.30
CA VAL A 6 -3.11 -2.15 -2.61
C VAL A 6 -2.73 -2.82 -1.31
N GLN A 7 -3.50 -3.82 -0.92
CA GLN A 7 -3.31 -4.54 0.34
C GLN A 7 -2.55 -5.83 0.05
N LEU A 8 -1.36 -5.94 0.60
CA LEU A 8 -0.55 -7.15 0.50
C LEU A 8 -0.54 -7.82 1.86
N ASP A 9 -1.22 -8.94 1.98
CA ASP A 9 -1.40 -9.62 3.26
C ASP A 9 -0.71 -10.97 3.20
N SER A 10 0.16 -11.25 4.17
CA SER A 10 0.84 -12.52 4.22
C SER A 10 -0.07 -13.65 4.66
N SER A 11 -1.20 -13.36 5.27
CA SER A 11 -2.19 -14.36 5.63
C SER A 11 -2.96 -14.79 4.39
N ARG A 12 -3.43 -16.04 4.38
CA ARG A 12 -4.15 -16.57 3.23
C ARG A 12 -5.35 -15.72 2.85
N LEU A 13 -6.07 -15.23 3.84
CA LEU A 13 -7.22 -14.35 3.62
C LEU A 13 -6.85 -12.95 4.05
N PRO A 14 -6.88 -11.99 3.13
CA PRO A 14 -6.62 -10.60 3.49
C PRO A 14 -7.65 -10.10 4.50
N SER A 15 -7.24 -9.21 5.37
CA SER A 15 -8.08 -8.71 6.44
C SER A 15 -9.24 -7.89 5.88
N VAL A 16 -10.46 -8.36 6.11
CA VAL A 16 -11.66 -7.60 5.78
C VAL A 16 -11.73 -6.32 6.61
N PHE A 17 -11.30 -6.43 7.86
CA PHE A 17 -11.30 -5.29 8.78
C PHE A 17 -10.46 -4.14 8.19
N ASP A 18 -9.23 -4.44 7.76
CA ASP A 18 -8.36 -3.43 7.20
C ASP A 18 -8.94 -2.84 5.93
N ARG A 19 -9.57 -3.65 5.12
CA ARG A 19 -10.16 -3.18 3.88
C ARG A 19 -11.33 -2.22 4.14
N VAL A 20 -12.20 -2.57 5.07
CA VAL A 20 -13.34 -1.72 5.41
C VAL A 20 -12.85 -0.39 5.97
N VAL A 21 -11.88 -0.45 6.89
CA VAL A 21 -11.33 0.76 7.48
C VAL A 21 -10.73 1.67 6.42
N ALA A 22 -10.01 1.09 5.46
CA ALA A 22 -9.40 1.88 4.39
C ALA A 22 -10.47 2.56 3.52
N LEU A 23 -11.53 1.83 3.18
CA LEU A 23 -12.62 2.41 2.38
C LEU A 23 -13.31 3.53 3.13
N ASP A 24 -13.57 3.32 4.42
CA ASP A 24 -14.23 4.34 5.24
C ASP A 24 -13.35 5.57 5.41
N ALA A 25 -12.03 5.39 5.35
CA ALA A 25 -11.09 6.50 5.52
C ALA A 25 -10.88 7.29 4.23
N GLY A 26 -11.38 6.84 3.09
CA GLY A 26 -11.35 7.63 1.87
C GLY A 26 -10.71 6.98 0.66
N ALA A 27 -10.29 5.72 0.75
CA ALA A 27 -9.80 5.03 -0.45
C ALA A 27 -10.99 4.79 -1.38
N ASP A 28 -10.77 4.98 -2.67
CA ASP A 28 -11.83 4.72 -3.64
C ASP A 28 -11.94 3.24 -3.95
N GLU A 29 -10.83 2.52 -3.82
CA GLU A 29 -10.79 1.10 -4.12
C GLU A 29 -9.68 0.46 -3.32
N VAL A 30 -9.89 -0.77 -2.86
CA VAL A 30 -8.84 -1.55 -2.21
C VAL A 30 -8.65 -2.84 -3.00
N LEU A 31 -7.43 -3.05 -3.47
CA LEU A 31 -7.07 -4.26 -4.20
C LEU A 31 -6.35 -5.18 -3.22
N SER A 32 -6.99 -6.29 -2.87
CA SER A 32 -6.51 -7.15 -1.79
C SER A 32 -5.89 -8.43 -2.32
N TYR A 33 -4.70 -8.74 -1.84
CA TYR A 33 -3.96 -9.95 -2.20
C TYR A 33 -3.57 -10.69 -0.92
N GLY A 34 -3.97 -11.97 -0.83
CA GLY A 34 -3.67 -12.79 0.32
C GLY A 34 -2.60 -13.82 0.03
N GLY A 35 -2.00 -14.36 1.10
CA GLY A 35 -0.97 -15.37 0.95
C GLY A 35 0.26 -14.87 0.24
N VAL A 36 0.55 -13.57 0.34
CA VAL A 36 1.67 -12.95 -0.38
C VAL A 36 2.98 -13.39 0.25
N VAL A 37 3.90 -13.85 -0.58
CA VAL A 37 5.25 -14.18 -0.16
C VAL A 37 6.24 -13.25 -0.86
N GLU A 38 7.48 -13.27 -0.38
CA GLU A 38 8.48 -12.29 -0.86
C GLU A 38 8.64 -12.33 -2.38
N SER A 39 8.59 -13.52 -2.98
CA SER A 39 8.78 -13.65 -4.43
C SER A 39 7.62 -13.08 -5.25
N ASP A 40 6.48 -12.83 -4.63
CA ASP A 40 5.33 -12.24 -5.33
C ASP A 40 5.42 -10.73 -5.43
N VAL A 41 6.20 -10.10 -4.55
CA VAL A 41 6.11 -8.66 -4.31
C VAL A 41 6.56 -7.84 -5.51
N ARG A 42 7.62 -8.28 -6.17
CA ARG A 42 8.16 -7.52 -7.30
C ARG A 42 7.11 -7.25 -8.38
N ASP A 43 6.39 -8.30 -8.79
CA ASP A 43 5.40 -8.16 -9.84
C ASP A 43 4.22 -7.33 -9.38
N LEU A 44 3.82 -7.50 -8.11
CA LEU A 44 2.73 -6.71 -7.56
C LEU A 44 3.08 -5.22 -7.51
N ILE A 45 4.29 -4.91 -7.08
CA ILE A 45 4.73 -3.51 -7.02
C ILE A 45 4.88 -2.92 -8.42
N HIS A 46 5.40 -3.69 -9.37
CA HIS A 46 5.51 -3.21 -10.74
C HIS A 46 4.13 -2.91 -11.32
N GLY A 47 3.12 -3.70 -10.98
CA GLY A 47 1.75 -3.38 -11.37
C GLY A 47 1.26 -2.07 -10.79
N CYS A 48 1.74 -1.73 -9.59
CA CYS A 48 1.37 -0.46 -8.95
C CYS A 48 2.06 0.73 -9.60
N ILE A 49 3.36 0.60 -9.91
CA ILE A 49 4.16 1.77 -10.28
C ILE A 49 4.20 2.05 -11.78
N PHE A 50 3.88 1.06 -12.61
CA PHE A 50 3.95 1.26 -14.05
C PHE A 50 2.60 1.48 -14.73
N THR A 51 1.52 1.55 -13.95
CA THR A 51 0.17 1.78 -14.48
C THR A 51 -0.19 3.25 -14.56
N ARG A 52 0.58 4.11 -13.91
CA ARG A 52 0.32 5.54 -13.86
C ARG A 52 1.62 6.29 -14.05
N GLY A 53 1.53 7.53 -14.54
CA GLY A 53 2.70 8.38 -14.65
C GLY A 53 3.23 8.77 -13.28
N PRO A 54 4.53 9.14 -13.19
CA PRO A 54 5.13 9.41 -11.88
C PRO A 54 4.36 10.44 -11.04
N LYS A 55 3.79 11.46 -11.65
CA LYS A 55 3.09 12.46 -10.86
C LYS A 55 1.71 12.02 -10.41
N ASP A 56 1.18 10.93 -10.95
CA ASP A 56 -0.10 10.40 -10.52
C ASP A 56 0.04 9.28 -9.49
N LEU A 57 1.26 8.84 -9.21
CA LEU A 57 1.51 7.75 -8.27
C LEU A 57 1.16 8.14 -6.83
N LYS A 58 0.99 9.42 -6.55
CA LYS A 58 0.50 9.85 -5.23
C LYS A 58 -0.91 9.33 -4.94
N ASN A 59 -1.62 8.87 -5.96
CA ASN A 59 -2.97 8.30 -5.81
C ASN A 59 -2.95 6.79 -5.61
N THR A 60 -1.78 6.20 -5.44
CA THR A 60 -1.63 4.77 -5.17
C THR A 60 -0.78 4.61 -3.92
N ALA A 61 -1.21 3.74 -3.03
CA ALA A 61 -0.46 3.41 -1.83
C ALA A 61 -0.51 1.91 -1.61
N VAL A 62 0.49 1.37 -0.93
CA VAL A 62 0.57 -0.06 -0.63
C VAL A 62 0.59 -0.23 0.88
N PHE A 63 -0.27 -1.11 1.36
CA PHE A 63 -0.38 -1.45 2.77
C PHE A 63 -0.01 -2.92 2.94
N ILE A 64 0.99 -3.17 3.78
CA ILE A 64 1.46 -4.53 4.03
C ILE A 64 0.94 -4.97 5.39
N GLY A 65 0.07 -5.96 5.38
CA GLY A 65 -0.54 -6.49 6.59
C GLY A 65 -0.18 -7.95 6.82
N GLY A 66 -0.87 -8.56 7.77
CA GLY A 66 -0.63 -9.95 8.14
C GLY A 66 -0.24 -10.05 9.60
N ALA A 67 -0.18 -11.28 10.11
CA ALA A 67 0.05 -11.50 11.53
C ALA A 67 1.53 -11.55 11.90
N ASP A 68 2.41 -11.81 10.94
CA ASP A 68 3.83 -12.05 11.21
C ASP A 68 4.67 -10.84 10.83
N MET A 69 5.21 -10.17 11.85
CA MET A 69 6.02 -8.97 11.66
C MET A 69 7.27 -9.25 10.82
N THR A 70 7.93 -10.37 11.03
CA THR A 70 9.14 -10.70 10.27
C THR A 70 8.83 -10.84 8.79
N THR A 71 7.75 -11.57 8.47
CA THR A 71 7.31 -11.68 7.08
C THR A 71 6.96 -10.31 6.51
N GLY A 72 6.26 -9.49 7.29
CA GLY A 72 5.91 -8.14 6.84
C GLY A 72 7.12 -7.30 6.49
N GLU A 73 8.17 -7.39 7.31
CA GLU A 73 9.40 -6.64 7.03
C GLU A 73 10.09 -7.13 5.77
N GLN A 74 10.05 -8.43 5.52
CA GLN A 74 10.59 -9.00 4.29
C GLN A 74 9.84 -8.49 3.06
N LEU A 75 8.51 -8.44 3.15
CA LEU A 75 7.68 -7.93 2.07
C LEU A 75 7.97 -6.45 1.82
N LEU A 76 8.13 -5.68 2.89
CA LEU A 76 8.43 -4.26 2.77
C LEU A 76 9.78 -4.04 2.06
N ALA A 77 10.79 -4.80 2.45
CA ALA A 77 12.11 -4.69 1.83
C ALA A 77 12.04 -5.05 0.35
N ALA A 78 11.30 -6.11 0.02
CA ALA A 78 11.13 -6.52 -1.38
C ALA A 78 10.41 -5.44 -2.18
N ALA A 79 9.42 -4.79 -1.57
CA ALA A 79 8.69 -3.71 -2.24
C ALA A 79 9.61 -2.55 -2.58
N ARG A 80 10.47 -2.17 -1.64
CA ARG A 80 11.42 -1.09 -1.89
C ARG A 80 12.39 -1.43 -3.00
N ARG A 81 12.82 -2.67 -3.06
CA ARG A 81 13.76 -3.11 -4.11
C ARG A 81 13.09 -3.11 -5.49
N ALA A 82 11.78 -3.14 -5.54
CA ALA A 82 11.05 -3.16 -6.81
C ALA A 82 10.84 -1.78 -7.41
N PHE A 83 11.08 -0.73 -6.65
CA PHE A 83 10.94 0.63 -7.17
C PHE A 83 11.95 0.88 -8.28
N PHE A 84 11.56 1.73 -9.22
CA PHE A 84 12.38 1.97 -10.41
C PHE A 84 12.40 3.46 -10.73
N GLY A 85 13.53 4.12 -10.50
CA GLY A 85 13.70 5.54 -10.80
C GLY A 85 12.66 6.39 -10.05
N PRO A 86 11.92 7.24 -10.76
CA PRO A 86 10.91 8.06 -10.11
C PRO A 86 9.61 7.31 -9.83
N PHE A 87 9.53 6.03 -10.23
CA PHE A 87 8.31 5.24 -10.04
C PHE A 87 8.32 4.63 -8.65
N THR A 88 7.72 5.34 -7.70
CA THR A 88 7.60 4.89 -6.31
C THR A 88 6.19 5.19 -5.82
N VAL A 89 5.76 4.45 -4.80
CA VAL A 89 4.48 4.71 -4.12
C VAL A 89 4.72 4.67 -2.61
N SER A 90 3.75 5.19 -1.87
CA SER A 90 3.82 5.13 -0.41
C SER A 90 3.66 3.69 0.05
N LEU A 91 4.51 3.29 0.98
CA LEU A 91 4.45 1.96 1.60
C LEU A 91 4.16 2.12 3.08
N MET A 92 3.25 1.30 3.60
CA MET A 92 2.92 1.29 5.02
C MET A 92 2.90 -0.15 5.50
N LEU A 93 3.63 -0.41 6.58
CA LEU A 93 3.71 -1.74 7.16
C LEU A 93 2.96 -1.78 8.47
N ASP A 94 2.04 -2.75 8.59
CA ASP A 94 1.41 -3.05 9.88
C ASP A 94 1.05 -4.53 9.90
N SER A 95 1.97 -5.34 10.40
CA SER A 95 1.79 -6.79 10.42
C SER A 95 0.97 -7.28 11.60
N ASN A 96 0.58 -6.38 12.51
CA ASN A 96 -0.26 -6.79 13.63
C ASN A 96 -1.69 -6.32 13.49
N GLY A 97 -2.04 -5.78 12.34
CA GLY A 97 -3.42 -5.48 12.04
C GLY A 97 -4.02 -4.33 12.82
N SER A 98 -3.30 -3.23 12.96
CA SER A 98 -3.86 -2.05 13.63
C SER A 98 -4.67 -1.24 12.62
N ASN A 99 -5.97 -1.05 12.92
CA ASN A 99 -6.79 -0.22 12.06
C ASN A 99 -6.33 1.24 12.07
N THR A 100 -5.64 1.67 13.12
CA THR A 100 -5.08 3.01 13.17
C THR A 100 -4.04 3.19 12.08
N THR A 101 -3.20 2.17 11.86
CA THR A 101 -2.19 2.24 10.81
C THR A 101 -2.82 2.29 9.43
N ALA A 102 -3.89 1.51 9.21
CA ALA A 102 -4.59 1.53 7.93
C ALA A 102 -5.19 2.92 7.66
N VAL A 103 -5.79 3.52 8.68
CA VAL A 103 -6.32 4.88 8.55
C VAL A 103 -5.20 5.86 8.23
N ALA A 104 -4.05 5.74 8.89
CA ALA A 104 -2.93 6.63 8.64
C ALA A 104 -2.41 6.50 7.21
N ALA A 105 -2.39 5.28 6.67
CA ALA A 105 -1.95 5.08 5.29
C ALA A 105 -2.86 5.80 4.32
N VAL A 106 -4.17 5.69 4.51
CA VAL A 106 -5.13 6.36 3.64
C VAL A 106 -5.05 7.87 3.83
N ALA A 107 -4.88 8.34 5.06
CA ALA A 107 -4.78 9.77 5.34
C ALA A 107 -3.57 10.38 4.62
N LYS A 108 -2.43 9.69 4.63
CA LYS A 108 -1.25 10.15 3.92
C LYS A 108 -1.49 10.20 2.42
N MET A 109 -2.18 9.21 1.87
CA MET A 109 -2.49 9.19 0.46
C MET A 109 -3.40 10.35 0.09
N VAL A 110 -4.43 10.61 0.89
CA VAL A 110 -5.35 11.71 0.64
C VAL A 110 -4.62 13.04 0.75
N GLN A 111 -3.77 13.19 1.76
CA GLN A 111 -3.01 14.42 1.94
C GLN A 111 -2.08 14.66 0.77
N ALA A 112 -1.38 13.63 0.30
CA ALA A 112 -0.48 13.77 -0.84
C ALA A 112 -1.25 14.17 -2.10
N ALA A 113 -2.43 13.59 -2.31
CA ALA A 113 -3.25 13.91 -3.47
C ALA A 113 -3.79 15.34 -3.41
N GLY A 114 -4.09 15.84 -2.20
CA GLY A 114 -4.62 17.17 -2.03
C GLY A 114 -3.57 18.27 -1.86
N ASP A 115 -2.35 17.91 -1.52
CA ASP A 115 -1.29 18.88 -1.26
C ASP A 115 -0.42 19.00 -2.49
N VAL A 116 -0.81 19.90 -3.36
CA VAL A 116 -0.15 20.09 -4.65
C VAL A 116 1.23 20.72 -4.52
N ARG A 117 1.61 21.16 -3.34
CA ARG A 117 2.93 21.73 -3.15
C ARG A 117 4.00 20.66 -2.98
N GLY A 118 3.61 19.43 -3.07
CA GLY A 118 4.56 18.33 -2.99
C GLY A 118 5.11 18.08 -1.61
N LYS A 119 4.35 18.38 -0.60
CA LYS A 119 4.78 18.15 0.77
C LYS A 119 4.98 16.65 1.00
N ARG A 120 6.06 16.35 1.67
CA ARG A 120 6.36 14.96 1.97
C ARG A 120 5.83 14.56 3.33
N VAL A 121 5.58 13.33 3.44
CA VAL A 121 5.10 12.74 4.69
C VAL A 121 6.01 11.63 5.13
#